data_e80a57dcbacb79a13236607b06e2d203
#
_entry.id   e80a57dcbacb79a13236607b06e2d203
#
_cell.length_a   1.000
_cell.length_b   1.000
_cell.length_c   1.000
_cell.angle_alpha   90.00
_cell.angle_beta   90.00
_cell.angle_gamma   90.00
#
_symmetry.space_group_name_H-M   'P 1'
#
loop_
_entity.id
_entity.type
_entity.pdbx_description
1 polymer ?
#
loop_
_entity_poly.entity_id
_entity_poly.type
_entity_poly.pdbx_seq_one_letter_code
_entity_poly.pdbx_strand_id
1 'polypeptide(L)'
;MKIGVTALGSGSRGNAFVIQCEEGGLLVDAGFSRRDLLNRMSAAGVGPKRLKALLVTHEHEDHVRGMRLFCRDYSLPACMTGRTADYLRRRETLAEKVIEFSAGAMFEAAGFNVLPFQVQHDAVEPVGFVFNRGGFRIGLATDLGAIDLLARTRLADSDVLILESNYDQEMLYRSDRQLYLKRRIM
;
A
#
# COMPACT_ATOMS: atom_id res chain seq x y z
N MET A 1 -14.45 20.16 -0.82
CA MET A 1 -13.71 18.88 -1.13
C MET A 1 -13.32 18.26 0.20
N LYS A 2 -13.81 17.05 0.49
CA LYS A 2 -13.47 16.31 1.71
C LYS A 2 -12.59 15.12 1.32
N ILE A 3 -11.38 15.07 1.86
CA ILE A 3 -10.45 13.96 1.66
C ILE A 3 -10.20 13.33 3.02
N GLY A 4 -10.20 12.01 3.08
CA GLY A 4 -9.93 11.24 4.28
C GLY A 4 -8.78 10.26 4.06
N VAL A 5 -7.91 10.15 5.05
CA VAL A 5 -6.85 9.16 5.14
C VAL A 5 -7.06 8.36 6.41
N THR A 6 -7.09 7.04 6.30
CA THR A 6 -7.32 6.15 7.44
C THR A 6 -6.30 5.02 7.42
N ALA A 7 -5.48 4.94 8.45
CA ALA A 7 -4.63 3.77 8.68
C ALA A 7 -5.44 2.68 9.38
N LEU A 8 -5.69 1.57 8.69
CA LEU A 8 -6.34 0.39 9.28
C LEU A 8 -5.33 -0.44 10.09
N GLY A 9 -4.06 -0.30 9.77
CA GLY A 9 -2.94 -0.86 10.49
C GLY A 9 -1.66 -0.79 9.67
N SER A 10 -0.52 -0.81 10.37
CA SER A 10 0.82 -0.82 9.78
C SER A 10 1.77 -1.65 10.64
N GLY A 11 2.65 -2.41 10.00
CA GLY A 11 3.69 -3.24 10.60
C GLY A 11 3.69 -4.66 10.08
N SER A 12 4.65 -5.46 10.53
CA SER A 12 4.93 -6.84 10.05
C SER A 12 3.78 -7.86 10.23
N ARG A 13 2.68 -7.47 10.86
CA ARG A 13 1.48 -8.31 10.97
C ARG A 13 0.40 -7.97 9.94
N GLY A 14 0.57 -6.87 9.22
CA GLY A 14 -0.30 -6.44 8.14
C GLY A 14 -0.34 -4.93 7.97
N ASN A 15 -0.40 -4.52 6.71
CA ASN A 15 -0.49 -3.15 6.26
C ASN A 15 -1.78 -2.95 5.49
N ALA A 16 -2.52 -1.88 5.80
CA ALA A 16 -3.70 -1.48 5.04
C ALA A 16 -4.05 -0.03 5.34
N PHE A 17 -4.30 0.76 4.30
CA PHE A 17 -4.69 2.16 4.39
C PHE A 17 -5.88 2.44 3.48
N VAL A 18 -6.72 3.39 3.84
CA VAL A 18 -7.81 3.87 2.98
C VAL A 18 -7.61 5.34 2.68
N ILE A 19 -7.58 5.66 1.39
CA ILE A 19 -7.59 7.02 0.86
C ILE A 19 -8.95 7.24 0.22
N GLN A 20 -9.71 8.24 0.64
CA GLN A 20 -11.09 8.41 0.19
C GLN A 20 -11.49 9.88 -0.03
N CYS A 21 -12.47 10.07 -0.89
CA CYS A 21 -13.15 11.34 -1.11
C CYS A 21 -14.65 11.13 -1.31
N GLU A 22 -15.37 12.16 -1.73
CA GLU A 22 -16.82 12.05 -2.00
C GLU A 22 -17.15 11.01 -3.08
N GLU A 23 -16.29 10.82 -4.08
CA GLU A 23 -16.51 9.90 -5.23
C GLU A 23 -16.24 8.43 -4.88
N GLY A 24 -15.51 8.16 -3.81
CA GLY A 24 -15.20 6.80 -3.37
C GLY A 24 -13.91 6.71 -2.59
N GLY A 25 -13.38 5.50 -2.46
CA GLY A 25 -12.13 5.22 -1.78
C GLY A 25 -11.25 4.22 -2.50
N LEU A 26 -9.97 4.27 -2.18
CA LEU A 26 -8.94 3.32 -2.57
C LEU A 26 -8.43 2.62 -1.31
N LEU A 27 -8.40 1.32 -1.31
CA LEU A 27 -7.67 0.55 -0.31
C LEU A 27 -6.22 0.42 -0.81
N VAL A 28 -5.25 0.74 0.01
CA VAL A 28 -3.82 0.51 -0.26
C VAL A 28 -3.37 -0.62 0.64
N ASP A 29 -3.00 -1.72 0.04
CA ASP A 29 -2.68 -3.01 0.63
C ASP A 29 -3.83 -3.65 1.43
N ALA A 30 -3.77 -4.96 1.56
CA ALA A 30 -4.73 -5.81 2.28
C ALA A 30 -4.00 -6.89 3.08
N GLY A 31 -3.06 -6.48 3.92
CA GLY A 31 -2.14 -7.37 4.64
C GLY A 31 -2.78 -8.13 5.81
N PHE A 32 -4.01 -7.81 6.17
CA PHE A 32 -4.78 -8.53 7.20
C PHE A 32 -5.65 -9.61 6.59
N SER A 33 -6.06 -10.60 7.39
CA SER A 33 -7.13 -11.51 6.95
C SER A 33 -8.37 -10.72 6.55
N ARG A 34 -9.18 -11.25 5.62
CA ARG A 34 -10.43 -10.60 5.21
C ARG A 34 -11.30 -10.19 6.41
N ARG A 35 -11.43 -11.09 7.41
CA ARG A 35 -12.23 -10.81 8.62
C ARG A 35 -11.64 -9.65 9.42
N ASP A 36 -10.35 -9.64 9.65
CA ASP A 36 -9.68 -8.59 10.43
C ASP A 36 -9.70 -7.26 9.69
N LEU A 37 -9.56 -7.27 8.36
CA LEU A 37 -9.66 -6.09 7.52
C LEU A 37 -11.06 -5.45 7.66
N LEU A 38 -12.13 -6.25 7.59
CA LEU A 38 -13.51 -5.77 7.76
C LEU A 38 -13.76 -5.24 9.17
N ASN A 39 -13.26 -5.90 10.20
CA ASN A 39 -13.38 -5.43 11.58
C ASN A 39 -12.69 -4.08 11.77
N ARG A 40 -11.48 -3.89 11.23
CA ARG A 40 -10.73 -2.64 11.27
C ARG A 40 -11.43 -1.53 10.50
N MET A 41 -11.95 -1.83 9.31
CA MET A 41 -12.75 -0.89 8.53
C MET A 41 -14.00 -0.44 9.29
N SER A 42 -14.73 -1.39 9.89
CA SER A 42 -15.92 -1.10 10.71
C SER A 42 -15.59 -0.21 11.90
N ALA A 43 -14.52 -0.53 12.63
CA ALA A 43 -14.05 0.27 13.77
C ALA A 43 -13.64 1.69 13.37
N ALA A 44 -13.13 1.87 12.15
CA ALA A 44 -12.75 3.16 11.60
C ALA A 44 -13.89 3.91 10.88
N GLY A 45 -15.11 3.34 10.85
CA GLY A 45 -16.25 3.94 10.14
C GLY A 45 -16.12 3.93 8.61
N VAL A 46 -15.27 3.05 8.06
CA VAL A 46 -15.03 2.94 6.62
C VAL A 46 -15.88 1.83 6.02
N GLY A 47 -16.75 2.18 5.09
CA GLY A 47 -17.61 1.21 4.41
C GLY A 47 -16.91 0.55 3.21
N PRO A 48 -16.75 -0.79 3.17
CA PRO A 48 -16.04 -1.46 2.08
C PRO A 48 -16.73 -1.28 0.71
N LYS A 49 -18.03 -1.07 0.67
CA LYS A 49 -18.80 -0.83 -0.57
C LYS A 49 -18.46 0.49 -1.26
N ARG A 50 -17.82 1.43 -0.56
CA ARG A 50 -17.36 2.70 -1.14
C ARG A 50 -16.02 2.58 -1.85
N LEU A 51 -15.29 1.51 -1.65
CA LEU A 51 -14.02 1.27 -2.31
C LEU A 51 -14.23 1.02 -3.81
N LYS A 52 -13.33 1.53 -4.63
CA LYS A 52 -13.33 1.41 -6.09
C LYS A 52 -12.22 0.51 -6.60
N ALA A 53 -11.12 0.40 -5.86
CA ALA A 53 -10.00 -0.47 -6.16
C ALA A 53 -9.17 -0.76 -4.91
N LEU A 54 -8.40 -1.84 -4.98
CA LEU A 54 -7.27 -2.12 -4.11
C LEU A 54 -5.98 -1.81 -4.88
N LEU A 55 -5.12 -0.97 -4.34
CA LEU A 55 -3.77 -0.73 -4.85
C LEU A 55 -2.79 -1.57 -4.04
N VAL A 56 -1.92 -2.30 -4.71
CA VAL A 56 -0.92 -3.15 -4.07
C VAL A 56 0.46 -2.52 -4.24
N THR A 57 1.16 -2.30 -3.12
CA THR A 57 2.52 -1.76 -3.13
C THR A 57 3.52 -2.82 -3.60
N HIS A 58 3.42 -4.04 -3.10
CA HIS A 58 4.27 -5.19 -3.43
C HIS A 58 3.66 -6.52 -2.94
N GLU A 59 4.31 -7.63 -3.25
CA GLU A 59 3.76 -8.99 -3.09
C GLU A 59 3.91 -9.63 -1.71
N HIS A 60 4.52 -9.00 -0.71
CA HIS A 60 4.71 -9.61 0.61
C HIS A 60 3.39 -9.92 1.30
N GLU A 61 3.36 -10.99 2.10
CA GLU A 61 2.14 -11.51 2.69
C GLU A 61 1.43 -10.50 3.60
N ASP A 62 2.18 -9.70 4.33
CA ASP A 62 1.65 -8.62 5.18
C ASP A 62 1.13 -7.40 4.40
N HIS A 63 1.11 -7.47 3.06
CA HIS A 63 0.47 -6.52 2.14
C HIS A 63 -0.66 -7.13 1.32
N VAL A 64 -0.68 -8.45 1.11
CA VAL A 64 -1.64 -9.09 0.18
C VAL A 64 -2.49 -10.21 0.79
N ARG A 65 -2.28 -10.61 2.04
CA ARG A 65 -2.94 -11.76 2.70
C ARG A 65 -4.46 -11.82 2.50
N GLY A 66 -5.14 -10.70 2.62
CA GLY A 66 -6.61 -10.63 2.47
C GLY A 66 -7.09 -10.32 1.07
N MET A 67 -6.20 -9.92 0.17
CA MET A 67 -6.51 -9.35 -1.13
C MET A 67 -7.51 -10.22 -1.94
N ARG A 68 -7.17 -11.48 -2.18
CA ARG A 68 -7.96 -12.36 -3.05
C ARG A 68 -9.41 -12.46 -2.59
N LEU A 69 -9.64 -12.75 -1.31
CA LEU A 69 -10.98 -12.92 -0.75
C LEU A 69 -11.73 -11.60 -0.65
N PHE A 70 -11.04 -10.52 -0.27
CA PHE A 70 -11.64 -9.21 -0.15
C PHE A 70 -12.07 -8.66 -1.52
N CYS A 71 -11.19 -8.74 -2.52
CA CYS A 71 -11.49 -8.31 -3.89
C CYS A 71 -12.65 -9.11 -4.50
N ARG A 72 -12.70 -10.41 -4.28
CA ARG A 72 -13.81 -11.27 -4.73
C ARG A 72 -15.14 -10.84 -4.10
N ASP A 73 -15.19 -10.71 -2.78
CA ASP A 73 -16.45 -10.44 -2.05
C ASP A 73 -17.04 -9.05 -2.37
N TYR A 74 -16.20 -8.09 -2.75
CA TYR A 74 -16.63 -6.73 -3.10
C TYR A 74 -16.50 -6.41 -4.60
N SER A 75 -16.13 -7.39 -5.42
CA SER A 75 -15.93 -7.24 -6.88
C SER A 75 -14.93 -6.13 -7.23
N LEU A 76 -13.93 -5.91 -6.38
CA LEU A 76 -12.93 -4.87 -6.55
C LEU A 76 -11.80 -5.33 -7.48
N PRO A 77 -11.32 -4.49 -8.41
CA PRO A 77 -10.07 -4.73 -9.08
C PRO A 77 -8.90 -4.53 -8.13
N ALA A 78 -7.88 -5.39 -8.24
CA ALA A 78 -6.58 -5.19 -7.63
C ALA A 78 -5.64 -4.56 -8.66
N CYS A 79 -5.11 -3.39 -8.35
CA CYS A 79 -4.19 -2.65 -9.22
C CYS A 79 -2.76 -2.84 -8.70
N MET A 80 -1.85 -3.28 -9.56
CA MET A 80 -0.46 -3.58 -9.19
C MET A 80 0.47 -3.52 -10.41
N THR A 81 1.77 -3.57 -10.20
CA THR A 81 2.72 -3.71 -11.31
C THR A 81 2.62 -5.09 -11.96
N GLY A 82 2.97 -5.21 -13.24
CA GLY A 82 2.90 -6.48 -13.96
C GLY A 82 3.77 -7.57 -13.32
N ARG A 83 4.96 -7.21 -12.81
CA ARG A 83 5.86 -8.18 -12.14
C ARG A 83 5.28 -8.68 -10.82
N THR A 84 4.65 -7.81 -10.04
CA THR A 84 3.91 -8.19 -8.82
C THR A 84 2.75 -9.13 -9.17
N ALA A 85 1.97 -8.82 -10.23
CA ALA A 85 0.88 -9.67 -10.69
C ALA A 85 1.38 -11.06 -11.12
N ASP A 86 2.49 -11.13 -11.85
CA ASP A 86 3.09 -12.41 -12.28
C ASP A 86 3.58 -13.24 -11.10
N TYR A 87 4.17 -12.62 -10.11
CA TYR A 87 4.60 -13.31 -8.89
C TYR A 87 3.40 -13.92 -8.15
N LEU A 88 2.35 -13.14 -7.91
CA LEU A 88 1.14 -13.58 -7.20
C LEU A 88 0.35 -14.63 -8.00
N ARG A 89 0.34 -14.56 -9.33
CA ARG A 89 -0.27 -15.55 -10.22
C ARG A 89 0.38 -16.92 -10.07
N ARG A 90 1.73 -16.97 -10.04
CA ARG A 90 2.47 -18.23 -9.84
C ARG A 90 2.23 -18.87 -8.48
N ARG A 91 1.80 -18.10 -7.49
CA ARG A 91 1.48 -18.57 -6.13
C ARG A 91 -0.03 -18.79 -5.91
N GLU A 92 -0.85 -18.61 -6.93
CA GLU A 92 -2.30 -18.77 -6.89
C GLU A 92 -2.99 -17.85 -5.85
N THR A 93 -2.36 -16.72 -5.52
CA THR A 93 -2.86 -15.74 -4.55
C THR A 93 -3.43 -14.49 -5.20
N LEU A 94 -3.37 -14.39 -6.54
CA LEU A 94 -3.83 -13.23 -7.30
C LEU A 94 -5.35 -13.04 -7.17
N ALA A 95 -5.79 -11.79 -7.23
CA ALA A 95 -7.22 -11.45 -7.32
C ALA A 95 -7.78 -11.83 -8.70
N GLU A 96 -9.11 -12.04 -8.79
CA GLU A 96 -9.78 -12.41 -10.04
C GLU A 96 -9.75 -11.27 -11.08
N LYS A 97 -9.88 -10.02 -10.62
CA LYS A 97 -9.78 -8.83 -11.47
C LYS A 97 -8.49 -8.09 -11.16
N VAL A 98 -7.63 -7.98 -12.15
CA VAL A 98 -6.34 -7.27 -12.04
C VAL A 98 -6.27 -6.17 -13.08
N ILE A 99 -5.79 -5.01 -12.66
CA ILE A 99 -5.43 -3.89 -13.53
C ILE A 99 -3.94 -3.64 -13.32
N GLU A 100 -3.16 -3.80 -14.36
CA GLU A 100 -1.73 -3.56 -14.30
C GLU A 100 -1.42 -2.08 -14.58
N PHE A 101 -0.48 -1.54 -13.82
CA PHE A 101 0.09 -0.21 -14.05
C PHE A 101 1.62 -0.28 -14.09
N SER A 102 2.24 0.77 -14.60
CA SER A 102 3.70 0.92 -14.60
C SER A 102 4.12 2.00 -13.60
N ALA A 103 5.22 1.75 -12.86
CA ALA A 103 5.82 2.77 -12.02
C ALA A 103 6.22 4.00 -12.87
N GLY A 104 5.86 5.19 -12.40
CA GLY A 104 6.07 6.46 -13.11
C GLY A 104 4.92 6.86 -14.04
N ALA A 105 3.99 5.97 -14.37
CA ALA A 105 2.81 6.28 -15.19
C ALA A 105 1.61 6.63 -14.29
N MET A 106 1.13 7.87 -14.39
CA MET A 106 -0.03 8.34 -13.63
C MET A 106 -1.34 7.77 -14.21
N PHE A 107 -2.28 7.42 -13.32
CA PHE A 107 -3.62 6.99 -13.68
C PHE A 107 -4.67 7.59 -12.75
N GLU A 108 -5.93 7.58 -13.19
CA GLU A 108 -7.05 8.04 -12.35
C GLU A 108 -7.77 6.88 -11.67
N ALA A 109 -8.05 7.04 -10.36
CA ALA A 109 -8.84 6.09 -9.59
C ALA A 109 -9.57 6.78 -8.43
N ALA A 110 -10.87 6.52 -8.28
CA ALA A 110 -11.74 7.04 -7.21
C ALA A 110 -11.67 8.58 -7.06
N GLY A 111 -11.49 9.30 -8.17
CA GLY A 111 -11.37 10.76 -8.19
C GLY A 111 -10.00 11.30 -7.77
N PHE A 112 -8.98 10.47 -7.70
CA PHE A 112 -7.59 10.86 -7.48
C PHE A 112 -6.75 10.61 -8.73
N ASN A 113 -5.82 11.52 -9.02
CA ASN A 113 -4.67 11.23 -9.86
C ASN A 113 -3.65 10.46 -9.02
N VAL A 114 -3.36 9.23 -9.38
CA VAL A 114 -2.47 8.31 -8.66
C VAL A 114 -1.18 8.15 -9.45
N LEU A 115 -0.07 8.48 -8.82
CA LEU A 115 1.27 8.30 -9.39
C LEU A 115 2.01 7.23 -8.59
N PRO A 116 2.14 5.99 -9.10
CA PRO A 116 3.03 5.00 -8.51
C PRO A 116 4.48 5.38 -8.81
N PHE A 117 5.39 5.18 -7.86
CA PHE A 117 6.82 5.39 -8.05
C PHE A 117 7.61 4.25 -7.41
N GLN A 118 8.72 3.89 -8.02
CA GLN A 118 9.56 2.80 -7.53
C GLN A 118 10.20 3.16 -6.18
N VAL A 119 10.27 2.21 -5.27
CA VAL A 119 10.95 2.32 -3.98
C VAL A 119 12.00 1.22 -3.83
N GLN A 120 12.98 1.44 -2.95
CA GLN A 120 13.99 0.44 -2.64
C GLN A 120 13.49 -0.47 -1.52
N HIS A 121 13.15 -1.70 -1.89
CA HIS A 121 12.74 -2.74 -0.95
C HIS A 121 13.02 -4.13 -1.53
N ASP A 122 13.12 -5.15 -0.69
CA ASP A 122 13.35 -6.55 -1.07
C ASP A 122 12.04 -7.19 -1.56
N ALA A 123 11.58 -6.75 -2.74
CA ALA A 123 10.40 -7.22 -3.43
C ALA A 123 10.60 -7.20 -4.95
N VAL A 124 9.68 -7.79 -5.72
CA VAL A 124 9.86 -7.98 -7.17
C VAL A 124 9.82 -6.66 -7.94
N GLU A 125 8.88 -5.78 -7.60
CA GLU A 125 8.74 -4.44 -8.18
C GLU A 125 7.95 -3.54 -7.21
N PRO A 126 8.57 -3.17 -6.08
CA PRO A 126 7.87 -2.42 -5.03
C PRO A 126 7.64 -0.97 -5.43
N VAL A 127 6.46 -0.44 -5.07
CA VAL A 127 6.09 0.94 -5.36
C VAL A 127 5.52 1.65 -4.13
N GLY A 128 5.77 2.95 -4.06
CA GLY A 128 4.99 3.89 -3.29
C GLY A 128 3.98 4.61 -4.18
N PHE A 129 3.10 5.39 -3.59
CA PHE A 129 2.06 6.14 -4.30
C PHE A 129 2.04 7.61 -3.90
N VAL A 130 1.77 8.46 -4.87
CA VAL A 130 1.32 9.83 -4.63
C VAL A 130 -0.10 9.96 -5.15
N PHE A 131 -1.01 10.40 -4.28
CA PHE A 131 -2.40 10.70 -4.63
C PHE A 131 -2.56 12.22 -4.70
N ASN A 132 -3.13 12.73 -5.77
CA ASN A 132 -3.41 14.15 -5.92
C ASN A 132 -4.89 14.35 -6.27
N ARG A 133 -5.53 15.30 -5.57
CA ARG A 133 -6.89 15.72 -5.86
C ARG A 133 -7.05 17.21 -5.54
N GLY A 134 -7.33 18.02 -6.56
CA GLY A 134 -7.58 19.46 -6.39
C GLY A 134 -6.45 20.20 -5.69
N GLY A 135 -5.20 19.81 -5.95
CA GLY A 135 -4.01 20.39 -5.34
C GLY A 135 -3.63 19.77 -3.99
N PHE A 136 -4.51 19.01 -3.33
CA PHE A 136 -4.18 18.28 -2.10
C PHE A 136 -3.40 17.00 -2.42
N ARG A 137 -2.28 16.80 -1.76
CA ARG A 137 -1.29 15.78 -2.08
C ARG A 137 -1.05 14.83 -0.90
N ILE A 138 -1.17 13.52 -1.15
CA ILE A 138 -0.88 12.47 -0.16
C ILE A 138 0.25 11.62 -0.69
N GLY A 139 1.35 11.52 0.05
CA GLY A 139 2.44 10.58 -0.21
C GLY A 139 2.31 9.33 0.65
N LEU A 140 2.50 8.16 0.06
CA LEU A 140 2.54 6.89 0.78
C LEU A 140 3.72 6.06 0.30
N ALA A 141 4.58 5.67 1.23
CA ALA A 141 5.65 4.71 1.01
C ALA A 141 5.88 3.92 2.30
N THR A 142 5.45 2.69 2.29
CA THR A 142 5.72 1.68 3.31
C THR A 142 6.83 0.77 2.81
N ASP A 143 7.58 0.17 3.72
CA ASP A 143 8.68 -0.74 3.38
C ASP A 143 9.75 -0.08 2.47
N LEU A 144 10.33 0.96 3.03
CA LEU A 144 11.47 1.67 2.44
C LEU A 144 12.77 1.15 3.04
N GLY A 145 13.60 0.51 2.23
CA GLY A 145 14.97 0.18 2.64
C GLY A 145 15.84 1.44 2.75
N ALA A 146 15.63 2.42 1.86
CA ALA A 146 16.27 3.72 1.89
C ALA A 146 15.41 4.77 1.18
N ILE A 147 15.46 6.02 1.65
CA ILE A 147 14.85 7.15 0.96
C ILE A 147 15.85 7.68 -0.07
N ASP A 148 15.76 7.18 -1.29
CA ASP A 148 16.58 7.68 -2.40
C ASP A 148 16.06 9.03 -2.93
N LEU A 149 16.77 9.58 -3.91
CA LEU A 149 16.42 10.87 -4.51
C LEU A 149 15.04 10.83 -5.17
N LEU A 150 14.66 9.70 -5.79
CA LEU A 150 13.36 9.57 -6.43
C LEU A 150 12.24 9.60 -5.38
N ALA A 151 12.32 8.74 -4.35
CA ALA A 151 11.34 8.70 -3.28
C ALA A 151 11.23 10.07 -2.57
N ARG A 152 12.37 10.70 -2.26
CA ARG A 152 12.40 12.04 -1.67
C ARG A 152 11.70 13.09 -2.54
N THR A 153 11.98 13.09 -3.85
CA THR A 153 11.37 14.03 -4.79
C THR A 153 9.86 13.78 -4.95
N ARG A 154 9.45 12.51 -4.99
CA ARG A 154 8.04 12.14 -5.15
C ARG A 154 7.21 12.43 -3.90
N LEU A 155 7.79 12.27 -2.72
CA LEU A 155 7.13 12.49 -1.44
C LEU A 155 7.21 13.95 -0.96
N ALA A 156 8.08 14.78 -1.56
CA ALA A 156 8.15 16.19 -1.25
C ALA A 156 6.81 16.90 -1.46
N ASP A 157 6.58 17.96 -0.69
CA ASP A 157 5.37 18.80 -0.76
C ASP A 157 4.05 18.05 -0.58
N SER A 158 4.08 16.91 0.13
CA SER A 158 2.86 16.20 0.52
C SER A 158 2.20 16.88 1.71
N ASP A 159 0.90 17.15 1.60
CA ASP A 159 0.07 17.65 2.72
C ASP A 159 -0.11 16.57 3.80
N VAL A 160 -0.15 15.30 3.38
CA VAL A 160 -0.14 14.13 4.27
C VAL A 160 0.90 13.15 3.79
N LEU A 161 1.73 12.68 4.71
CA LEU A 161 2.76 11.70 4.43
C LEU A 161 2.55 10.45 5.29
N ILE A 162 2.44 9.30 4.64
CA ILE A 162 2.43 7.96 5.24
C ILE A 162 3.76 7.32 4.90
N LEU A 163 4.63 7.25 5.88
CA LEU A 163 6.00 6.77 5.70
C LEU A 163 6.31 5.68 6.71
N GLU A 164 7.10 4.69 6.28
CA GLU A 164 7.67 3.72 7.19
C GLU A 164 8.57 4.43 8.22
N SER A 165 8.35 4.11 9.49
CA SER A 165 9.16 4.61 10.60
C SER A 165 9.18 3.54 11.70
N ASN A 166 9.61 2.33 11.36
CA ASN A 166 9.39 1.16 12.20
C ASN A 166 10.65 0.59 12.84
N TYR A 167 11.80 1.25 12.72
CA TYR A 167 12.96 0.82 13.50
C TYR A 167 13.76 1.99 14.09
N ASP A 168 14.15 1.78 15.33
CA ASP A 168 15.21 2.54 16.00
C ASP A 168 16.51 1.78 15.85
N GLN A 169 17.55 2.47 15.41
CA GLN A 169 18.86 1.85 15.09
C GLN A 169 19.48 1.19 16.31
N GLU A 170 19.38 1.81 17.49
CA GLU A 170 19.93 1.27 18.73
C GLU A 170 19.11 0.06 19.21
N MET A 171 17.79 0.13 19.17
CA MET A 171 16.92 -1.02 19.48
C MET A 171 17.16 -2.19 18.52
N LEU A 172 17.36 -1.93 17.22
CA LEU A 172 17.67 -2.97 16.25
C LEU A 172 19.01 -3.64 16.57
N TYR A 173 20.05 -2.87 16.87
CA TYR A 173 21.36 -3.41 17.28
C TYR A 173 21.27 -4.26 18.54
N ARG A 174 20.49 -3.86 19.53
CA ARG A 174 20.32 -4.57 20.81
C ARG A 174 19.33 -5.74 20.74
N SER A 175 18.55 -5.87 19.65
CA SER A 175 17.57 -6.96 19.53
C SER A 175 18.26 -8.32 19.33
N ASP A 176 17.58 -9.41 19.69
CA ASP A 176 18.05 -10.79 19.49
C ASP A 176 17.90 -11.26 18.04
N ARG A 177 17.59 -10.35 17.09
CA ARG A 177 17.44 -10.68 15.68
C ARG A 177 18.78 -11.09 15.07
N GLN A 178 18.74 -12.09 14.20
CA GLN A 178 19.92 -12.58 13.51
C GLN A 178 20.56 -11.48 12.65
N LEU A 179 21.89 -11.49 12.51
CA LEU A 179 22.66 -10.44 11.84
C LEU A 179 22.19 -10.16 10.39
N TYR A 180 21.78 -11.19 9.66
CA TYR A 180 21.29 -11.01 8.30
C TYR A 180 19.97 -10.22 8.24
N LEU A 181 19.07 -10.44 9.24
CA LEU A 181 17.83 -9.66 9.38
C LEU A 181 18.12 -8.21 9.76
N LYS A 182 19.09 -7.97 10.66
CA LYS A 182 19.51 -6.61 11.03
C LYS A 182 20.04 -5.85 9.81
N ARG A 183 20.89 -6.50 8.99
CA ARG A 183 21.44 -5.92 7.76
C ARG A 183 20.39 -5.65 6.68
N ARG A 184 19.28 -6.40 6.69
CA ARG A 184 18.17 -6.20 5.77
C ARG A 184 17.28 -5.01 6.17
N ILE A 185 17.23 -4.69 7.48
CA ILE A 185 16.41 -3.61 8.03
C ILE A 185 17.18 -2.26 7.98
N MET A 186 18.50 -2.27 8.07
CA MET A 186 19.38 -1.10 7.92
C MET A 186 19.57 -0.69 6.45
#